data_bbc744c2589749ff1496ba49ddeea03a
#
_entry.id   bbc744c2589749ff1496ba49ddeea03a
#
_cell.length_a   1.000
_cell.length_b   1.000
_cell.length_c   1.000
_cell.angle_alpha   90.00
_cell.angle_beta   90.00
_cell.angle_gamma   90.00
#
_symmetry.space_group_name_H-M   'P 1'
#
loop_
_entity.id
_entity.type
_entity.pdbx_description
1 polymer ?
#
loop_
_entity_poly.entity_id
_entity_poly.type
_entity_poly.pdbx_seq_one_letter_code
_entity_poly.pdbx_strand_id
1 'polypeptide(L)'
;EGGDENDGNDEDDGDGDAAAPELPAGAKNYMTPAGFAALRAELLRLLDDDRPKVVEAVHWAAKNGDRSENGDYLYGKKRLREIDRRTRFLTKRLERAEIVDPSVHAGSEQVFFGATVTYANLHGEEHTVTIKGIDEVDHLRQEVSWIAPVARALLKARVGDEVRLRTPGGEQI
;
A
#
# COMPACT_ATOMS: atom_id res chain seq x y z
N GLU A 1 -5.16 33.48 34.06
CA GLU A 1 -5.68 33.93 32.76
C GLU A 1 -4.94 33.19 31.68
N GLY A 2 -5.58 32.18 31.15
CA GLY A 2 -5.06 31.29 30.13
C GLY A 2 -5.21 31.92 28.76
N GLY A 3 -4.15 31.87 27.98
CA GLY A 3 -4.21 32.12 26.54
C GLY A 3 -4.11 30.79 25.82
N ASP A 4 -5.24 30.31 25.31
CA ASP A 4 -5.28 29.26 24.31
C ASP A 4 -4.67 29.80 23.01
N GLU A 5 -3.41 29.51 22.74
CA GLU A 5 -2.84 29.70 21.42
C GLU A 5 -3.21 28.47 20.58
N ASN A 6 -4.28 28.63 19.85
CA ASN A 6 -4.71 27.75 18.78
C ASN A 6 -3.73 27.93 17.60
N ASP A 7 -2.65 27.15 17.57
CA ASP A 7 -1.78 27.00 16.39
C ASP A 7 -2.46 26.12 15.34
N GLY A 8 -3.59 26.63 14.85
CA GLY A 8 -4.25 26.08 13.67
C GLY A 8 -3.65 26.65 12.41
N ASN A 9 -2.47 26.20 12.02
CA ASN A 9 -2.00 26.33 10.66
C ASN A 9 -1.67 24.93 10.14
N ASP A 10 -2.72 24.16 9.91
CA ASP A 10 -2.65 22.99 9.05
C ASP A 10 -2.45 23.50 7.61
N GLU A 11 -1.24 23.93 7.30
CA GLU A 11 -0.81 24.02 5.92
C GLU A 11 -0.75 22.57 5.44
N ASP A 12 -1.78 22.18 4.72
CA ASP A 12 -1.84 20.98 3.90
C ASP A 12 -0.74 21.11 2.84
N ASP A 13 0.49 20.81 3.24
CA ASP A 13 1.59 20.59 2.32
C ASP A 13 1.23 19.34 1.52
N GLY A 14 0.51 19.57 0.42
CA GLY A 14 0.20 18.58 -0.57
C GLY A 14 1.46 18.01 -1.20
N ASP A 15 2.20 17.22 -0.44
CA ASP A 15 3.17 16.30 -0.98
C ASP A 15 2.38 15.24 -1.75
N GLY A 16 2.48 15.32 -3.06
CA GLY A 16 1.87 14.38 -3.98
C GLY A 16 2.46 12.97 -3.84
N ASP A 17 2.21 12.38 -2.72
CA ASP A 17 2.27 10.93 -2.59
C ASP A 17 1.07 10.40 -3.36
N ALA A 18 1.32 9.69 -4.46
CA ALA A 18 0.27 9.08 -5.23
C ALA A 18 -0.62 8.32 -4.24
N ALA A 19 -1.87 8.73 -4.13
CA ALA A 19 -2.79 8.18 -3.14
C ALA A 19 -2.72 6.66 -3.18
N ALA A 20 -2.42 6.04 -2.03
CA ALA A 20 -2.36 4.60 -1.93
C ALA A 20 -3.68 3.99 -2.42
N PRO A 21 -3.65 2.87 -3.15
CA PRO A 21 -4.87 2.27 -3.67
C PRO A 21 -5.85 1.98 -2.54
N GLU A 22 -7.11 2.37 -2.74
CA GLU A 22 -8.16 2.15 -1.76
C GLU A 22 -8.72 0.74 -1.85
N LEU A 23 -8.95 0.12 -0.70
CA LEU A 23 -9.73 -1.10 -0.63
C LEU A 23 -11.20 -0.80 -0.90
N PRO A 24 -11.89 -1.63 -1.70
CA PRO A 24 -13.33 -1.55 -1.82
C PRO A 24 -14.01 -1.62 -0.44
N ALA A 25 -15.08 -0.85 -0.23
CA ALA A 25 -15.80 -0.85 1.02
C ALA A 25 -16.25 -2.26 1.42
N GLY A 26 -15.96 -2.66 2.67
CA GLY A 26 -16.30 -3.98 3.19
C GLY A 26 -15.44 -5.15 2.68
N ALA A 27 -14.49 -4.90 1.77
CA ALA A 27 -13.61 -5.95 1.26
C ALA A 27 -12.57 -6.35 2.30
N LYS A 28 -12.23 -7.64 2.30
CA LYS A 28 -11.06 -8.15 3.02
C LYS A 28 -9.79 -7.69 2.31
N ASN A 29 -8.74 -7.45 3.06
CA ASN A 29 -7.44 -7.10 2.50
C ASN A 29 -6.60 -8.35 2.32
N TYR A 30 -6.74 -8.99 1.15
CA TYR A 30 -5.98 -10.19 0.83
C TYR A 30 -4.51 -9.86 0.64
N MET A 31 -3.65 -10.60 1.34
CA MET A 31 -2.20 -10.51 1.19
C MET A 31 -1.54 -11.88 1.32
N THR A 32 -0.36 -12.01 0.71
CA THR A 32 0.49 -13.17 0.94
C THR A 32 1.13 -13.10 2.33
N PRO A 33 1.59 -14.24 2.88
CA PRO A 33 2.36 -14.24 4.13
C PRO A 33 3.58 -13.30 4.10
N ALA A 34 4.31 -13.25 2.98
CA ALA A 34 5.45 -12.36 2.81
C ALA A 34 5.05 -10.88 2.80
N GLY A 35 3.96 -10.53 2.13
CA GLY A 35 3.42 -9.17 2.11
C GLY A 35 2.99 -8.70 3.49
N PHE A 36 2.30 -9.54 4.23
CA PHE A 36 1.92 -9.25 5.61
C PHE A 36 3.14 -9.03 6.50
N ALA A 37 4.13 -9.92 6.41
CA ALA A 37 5.36 -9.81 7.20
C ALA A 37 6.14 -8.52 6.88
N ALA A 38 6.21 -8.12 5.61
CA ALA A 38 6.89 -6.90 5.18
C ALA A 38 6.19 -5.64 5.72
N LEU A 39 4.87 -5.55 5.64
CA LEU A 39 4.11 -4.41 6.19
C LEU A 39 4.21 -4.34 7.72
N ARG A 40 4.15 -5.47 8.39
CA ARG A 40 4.30 -5.53 9.83
C ARG A 40 5.70 -5.10 10.26
N ALA A 41 6.74 -5.54 9.56
CA ALA A 41 8.12 -5.15 9.85
C ALA A 41 8.32 -3.64 9.65
N GLU A 42 7.75 -3.04 8.62
CA GLU A 42 7.76 -1.60 8.41
C GLU A 42 7.09 -0.86 9.58
N LEU A 43 5.90 -1.29 9.99
CA LEU A 43 5.17 -0.69 11.12
C LEU A 43 5.99 -0.73 12.41
N LEU A 44 6.58 -1.88 12.73
CA LEU A 44 7.39 -2.03 13.94
C LEU A 44 8.64 -1.16 13.88
N ARG A 45 9.31 -1.05 12.74
CA ARG A 45 10.47 -0.16 12.55
C ARG A 45 10.09 1.31 12.74
N LEU A 46 8.96 1.74 12.20
CA LEU A 46 8.48 3.12 12.36
C LEU A 46 8.19 3.44 13.83
N LEU A 47 7.53 2.53 14.55
CA LEU A 47 7.13 2.74 15.93
C LEU A 47 8.32 2.62 16.92
N ASP A 48 9.16 1.63 16.74
CA ASP A 48 10.19 1.24 17.74
C ASP A 48 11.54 1.89 17.46
N ASP A 49 11.83 2.27 16.22
CA ASP A 49 13.13 2.81 15.82
C ASP A 49 13.05 4.23 15.26
N ASP A 50 12.33 4.45 14.17
CA ASP A 50 12.32 5.73 13.47
C ASP A 50 11.65 6.84 14.31
N ARG A 51 10.46 6.59 14.87
CA ARG A 51 9.72 7.58 15.64
C ARG A 51 10.48 8.07 16.89
N PRO A 52 11.01 7.18 17.74
CA PRO A 52 11.78 7.62 18.90
C PRO A 52 12.99 8.50 18.55
N LYS A 53 13.70 8.16 17.49
CA LYS A 53 14.86 8.95 17.02
C LYS A 53 14.45 10.35 16.56
N VAL A 54 13.34 10.46 15.83
CA VAL A 54 12.84 11.76 15.36
C VAL A 54 12.31 12.60 16.53
N VAL A 55 11.61 11.99 17.48
CA VAL A 55 11.16 12.67 18.72
C VAL A 55 12.35 13.24 19.49
N GLU A 56 13.41 12.47 19.64
CA GLU A 56 14.63 12.92 20.31
C GLU A 56 15.29 14.09 19.55
N ALA A 57 15.40 13.98 18.23
CA ALA A 57 15.95 15.04 17.38
C ALA A 57 15.12 16.34 17.44
N VAL A 58 13.80 16.24 17.45
CA VAL A 58 12.89 17.39 17.62
C VAL A 58 13.06 18.04 18.98
N HIS A 59 13.16 17.22 20.02
CA HIS A 59 13.35 17.70 21.38
C HIS A 59 14.68 18.46 21.54
N TRP A 60 15.74 17.94 20.96
CA TRP A 60 17.04 18.60 20.93
C TRP A 60 16.98 19.91 20.14
N ALA A 61 16.42 19.91 18.95
CA ALA A 61 16.30 21.10 18.11
C ALA A 61 15.48 22.21 18.77
N ALA A 62 14.41 21.86 19.49
CA ALA A 62 13.57 22.82 20.22
C ALA A 62 14.31 23.60 21.30
N LYS A 63 15.43 23.05 21.82
CA LYS A 63 16.28 23.71 22.82
C LYS A 63 17.30 24.66 22.21
N ASN A 64 17.57 24.58 20.91
CA ASN A 64 18.69 25.24 20.23
C ASN A 64 18.30 26.46 19.39
N GLY A 65 17.14 27.09 19.62
CA GLY A 65 16.77 28.29 18.92
C GLY A 65 15.27 28.57 18.89
N ASP A 66 14.89 29.58 18.13
CA ASP A 66 13.49 29.91 17.88
C ASP A 66 12.86 28.81 17.01
N ARG A 67 11.76 28.23 17.49
CA ARG A 67 11.05 27.16 16.83
C ARG A 67 10.53 27.53 15.44
N SER A 68 10.15 28.80 15.23
CA SER A 68 9.60 29.27 13.97
C SER A 68 10.65 29.39 12.86
N GLU A 69 11.92 29.56 13.20
CA GLU A 69 13.04 29.72 12.26
C GLU A 69 14.04 28.56 12.29
N ASN A 70 13.81 27.59 13.17
CA ASN A 70 14.70 26.44 13.35
C ASN A 70 14.36 25.35 12.33
N GLY A 71 15.17 25.26 11.26
CA GLY A 71 14.98 24.28 10.19
C GLY A 71 14.97 22.82 10.66
N ASP A 72 15.82 22.46 11.62
CA ASP A 72 15.87 21.10 12.17
C ASP A 72 14.61 20.76 12.95
N TYR A 73 14.06 21.73 13.70
CA TYR A 73 12.79 21.57 14.40
C TYR A 73 11.62 21.37 13.43
N LEU A 74 11.52 22.22 12.41
CA LEU A 74 10.44 22.15 11.40
C LEU A 74 10.52 20.88 10.58
N TYR A 75 11.71 20.47 10.16
CA TYR A 75 11.94 19.22 9.45
C TYR A 75 11.53 18.00 10.30
N GLY A 76 11.94 17.97 11.56
CA GLY A 76 11.59 16.90 12.48
C GLY A 76 10.08 16.81 12.75
N LYS A 77 9.40 17.94 12.89
CA LYS A 77 7.93 17.99 13.06
C LYS A 77 7.22 17.47 11.81
N LYS A 78 7.69 17.84 10.61
CA LYS A 78 7.17 17.30 9.35
C LYS A 78 7.35 15.77 9.29
N ARG A 79 8.55 15.28 9.63
CA ARG A 79 8.86 13.85 9.62
C ARG A 79 7.98 13.08 10.60
N LEU A 80 7.70 13.61 11.79
CA LEU A 80 6.76 12.99 12.74
C LEU A 80 5.36 12.84 12.17
N ARG A 81 4.85 13.87 11.48
CA ARG A 81 3.55 13.80 10.80
C ARG A 81 3.51 12.71 9.74
N GLU A 82 4.57 12.59 8.94
CA GLU A 82 4.69 11.55 7.92
C GLU A 82 4.70 10.15 8.55
N ILE A 83 5.48 9.94 9.60
CA ILE A 83 5.55 8.67 10.34
C ILE A 83 4.18 8.32 10.92
N ASP A 84 3.51 9.25 11.57
CA ASP A 84 2.21 9.02 12.19
C ASP A 84 1.13 8.71 11.14
N ARG A 85 1.17 9.38 9.99
CA ARG A 85 0.27 9.09 8.86
C ARG A 85 0.52 7.69 8.31
N ARG A 86 1.77 7.32 8.07
CA ARG A 86 2.14 5.98 7.58
C ARG A 86 1.78 4.88 8.58
N THR A 87 2.02 5.13 9.86
CA THR A 87 1.64 4.21 10.96
C THR A 87 0.14 3.94 10.98
N ARG A 88 -0.68 4.97 10.88
CA ARG A 88 -2.15 4.82 10.82
C ARG A 88 -2.58 4.03 9.58
N PHE A 89 -1.99 4.32 8.43
CA PHE A 89 -2.26 3.60 7.20
C PHE A 89 -1.94 2.10 7.33
N LEU A 90 -0.72 1.77 7.78
CA LEU A 90 -0.29 0.39 7.96
C LEU A 90 -1.14 -0.37 8.98
N THR A 91 -1.48 0.27 10.09
CA THR A 91 -2.34 -0.33 11.12
C THR A 91 -3.70 -0.72 10.55
N LYS A 92 -4.34 0.18 9.80
CA LYS A 92 -5.65 -0.11 9.17
C LYS A 92 -5.56 -1.23 8.14
N ARG A 93 -4.49 -1.26 7.34
CA ARG A 93 -4.26 -2.32 6.34
C ARG A 93 -4.07 -3.68 7.00
N LEU A 94 -3.30 -3.74 8.08
CA LEU A 94 -3.02 -4.97 8.81
C LEU A 94 -4.24 -5.49 9.59
N GLU A 95 -5.05 -4.59 10.16
CA GLU A 95 -6.29 -4.97 10.86
C GLU A 95 -7.30 -5.67 9.96
N ARG A 96 -7.33 -5.32 8.68
CA ARG A 96 -8.24 -5.90 7.68
C ARG A 96 -7.61 -7.05 6.89
N ALA A 97 -6.37 -7.41 7.20
CA ALA A 97 -5.63 -8.41 6.45
C ALA A 97 -6.27 -9.80 6.54
N GLU A 98 -6.37 -10.44 5.39
CA GLU A 98 -6.67 -11.85 5.23
C GLU A 98 -5.47 -12.49 4.56
N ILE A 99 -4.70 -13.27 5.30
CA ILE A 99 -3.48 -13.90 4.78
C ILE A 99 -3.86 -15.13 3.97
N VAL A 100 -3.46 -15.15 2.70
CA VAL A 100 -3.69 -16.27 1.80
C VAL A 100 -2.35 -16.80 1.31
N ASP A 101 -2.06 -18.06 1.60
CA ASP A 101 -0.87 -18.75 1.09
C ASP A 101 -1.14 -19.27 -0.32
N PRO A 102 -0.46 -18.72 -1.36
CA PRO A 102 -0.67 -19.16 -2.74
C PRO A 102 -0.32 -20.62 -2.98
N SER A 103 0.54 -21.22 -2.16
CA SER A 103 0.97 -22.62 -2.30
C SER A 103 -0.18 -23.63 -2.13
N VAL A 104 -1.24 -23.25 -1.44
CA VAL A 104 -2.45 -24.09 -1.26
C VAL A 104 -3.09 -24.47 -2.61
N HIS A 105 -2.97 -23.59 -3.61
CA HIS A 105 -3.52 -23.82 -4.95
C HIS A 105 -2.45 -24.15 -6.00
N ALA A 106 -1.24 -24.52 -5.58
CA ALA A 106 -0.16 -24.92 -6.50
C ALA A 106 -0.62 -26.08 -7.39
N GLY A 107 -0.41 -25.92 -8.70
CA GLY A 107 -0.83 -26.92 -9.71
C GLY A 107 -2.32 -26.86 -10.09
N SER A 108 -3.10 -25.94 -9.55
CA SER A 108 -4.50 -25.74 -9.98
C SER A 108 -4.56 -25.18 -11.41
N GLU A 109 -5.53 -25.67 -12.17
CA GLU A 109 -5.88 -25.11 -13.48
C GLU A 109 -6.81 -23.88 -13.38
N GLN A 110 -7.32 -23.60 -12.19
CA GLN A 110 -8.16 -22.44 -11.89
C GLN A 110 -7.31 -21.33 -11.26
N VAL A 111 -7.59 -20.08 -11.66
CA VAL A 111 -6.90 -18.91 -11.16
C VAL A 111 -7.44 -18.50 -9.78
N PHE A 112 -6.56 -18.50 -8.80
CA PHE A 112 -6.81 -17.99 -7.44
C PHE A 112 -5.87 -16.83 -7.10
N PHE A 113 -6.13 -16.17 -5.98
CA PHE A 113 -5.22 -15.16 -5.44
C PHE A 113 -3.79 -15.73 -5.30
N GLY A 114 -2.80 -14.95 -5.73
CA GLY A 114 -1.39 -15.35 -5.72
C GLY A 114 -0.94 -16.12 -6.97
N ALA A 115 -1.85 -16.44 -7.89
CA ALA A 115 -1.52 -17.16 -9.11
C ALA A 115 -0.69 -16.31 -10.06
N THR A 116 0.22 -16.97 -10.77
CA THR A 116 0.91 -16.44 -11.95
C THR A 116 0.20 -16.97 -13.19
N VAL A 117 -0.32 -16.06 -14.01
CA VAL A 117 -1.18 -16.38 -15.14
C VAL A 117 -0.58 -15.82 -16.44
N THR A 118 -0.49 -16.65 -17.47
CA THR A 118 -0.20 -16.20 -18.82
C THR A 118 -1.50 -16.17 -19.62
N TYR A 119 -1.80 -15.03 -20.21
CA TYR A 119 -2.97 -14.83 -21.07
C TYR A 119 -2.56 -14.19 -22.39
N ALA A 120 -3.36 -14.38 -23.41
CA ALA A 120 -3.17 -13.77 -24.74
C ALA A 120 -4.37 -12.89 -25.09
N ASN A 121 -4.10 -11.78 -25.77
CA ASN A 121 -5.15 -10.97 -26.38
C ASN A 121 -5.57 -11.53 -27.76
N LEU A 122 -6.55 -10.90 -28.37
CA LEU A 122 -7.03 -11.30 -29.72
C LEU A 122 -5.97 -11.20 -30.82
N HIS A 123 -4.88 -10.47 -30.58
CA HIS A 123 -3.75 -10.35 -31.52
C HIS A 123 -2.69 -11.42 -31.31
N GLY A 124 -2.88 -12.32 -30.32
CA GLY A 124 -1.93 -13.36 -29.98
C GLY A 124 -0.74 -12.88 -29.12
N GLU A 125 -0.78 -11.65 -28.63
CA GLU A 125 0.25 -11.13 -27.72
C GLU A 125 0.05 -11.72 -26.33
N GLU A 126 1.10 -12.34 -25.81
CA GLU A 126 1.08 -12.97 -24.49
C GLU A 126 1.56 -12.01 -23.39
N HIS A 127 0.89 -12.06 -22.26
CA HIS A 127 1.25 -11.34 -21.05
C HIS A 127 1.22 -12.29 -19.87
N THR A 128 2.19 -12.14 -18.96
CA THR A 128 2.23 -12.90 -17.72
C THR A 128 2.11 -11.96 -16.54
N VAL A 129 1.20 -12.24 -15.62
CA VAL A 129 0.97 -11.45 -14.41
C VAL A 129 0.87 -12.35 -13.19
N THR A 130 1.30 -11.85 -12.04
CA THR A 130 1.09 -12.49 -10.74
C THR A 130 0.14 -11.64 -9.92
N ILE A 131 -0.93 -12.25 -9.41
CA ILE A 131 -1.97 -11.56 -8.65
C ILE A 131 -1.57 -11.49 -7.17
N LYS A 132 -1.43 -10.29 -6.66
CA LYS A 132 -0.98 -9.98 -5.30
C LYS A 132 -1.96 -9.10 -4.54
N GLY A 133 -1.69 -8.89 -3.25
CA GLY A 133 -2.38 -7.88 -2.45
C GLY A 133 -2.07 -6.45 -2.91
N ILE A 134 -2.96 -5.51 -2.60
CA ILE A 134 -2.86 -4.12 -3.10
C ILE A 134 -1.62 -3.38 -2.60
N ASP A 135 -1.08 -3.74 -1.46
CA ASP A 135 0.08 -3.07 -0.83
C ASP A 135 1.39 -3.83 -1.06
N GLU A 136 1.38 -4.93 -1.81
CA GLU A 136 2.56 -5.77 -2.05
C GLU A 136 2.96 -5.90 -3.53
N VAL A 137 2.29 -5.16 -4.40
CA VAL A 137 2.54 -5.20 -5.85
C VAL A 137 3.88 -4.58 -6.19
N ASP A 138 4.70 -5.34 -6.93
CA ASP A 138 5.92 -4.84 -7.56
C ASP A 138 5.72 -4.86 -9.09
N HIS A 139 5.56 -3.68 -9.67
CA HIS A 139 5.32 -3.53 -11.12
C HIS A 139 6.52 -4.00 -11.96
N LEU A 140 7.72 -3.95 -11.42
CA LEU A 140 8.92 -4.45 -12.12
C LEU A 140 8.93 -5.97 -12.23
N ARG A 141 8.16 -6.66 -11.40
CA ARG A 141 8.02 -8.12 -11.40
C ARG A 141 6.73 -8.59 -12.07
N GLN A 142 6.06 -7.73 -12.84
CA GLN A 142 4.79 -8.05 -13.51
C GLN A 142 3.68 -8.48 -12.52
N GLU A 143 3.70 -7.93 -11.34
CA GLU A 143 2.67 -8.15 -10.34
C GLU A 143 1.52 -7.16 -10.53
N VAL A 144 0.31 -7.62 -10.29
CA VAL A 144 -0.91 -6.80 -10.34
C VAL A 144 -1.72 -7.03 -9.08
N SER A 145 -2.44 -6.00 -8.65
CA SER A 145 -3.33 -6.14 -7.51
C SER A 145 -4.56 -6.97 -7.87
N TRP A 146 -5.09 -7.74 -6.92
CA TRP A 146 -6.29 -8.55 -7.12
C TRP A 146 -7.54 -7.71 -7.44
N ILE A 147 -7.54 -6.41 -7.16
CA ILE A 147 -8.63 -5.47 -7.53
C ILE A 147 -8.45 -4.86 -8.91
N ALA A 148 -7.29 -5.01 -9.54
CA ALA A 148 -7.05 -4.49 -10.88
C ALA A 148 -7.99 -5.16 -11.91
N PRO A 149 -8.40 -4.45 -12.96
CA PRO A 149 -9.33 -5.00 -13.96
C PRO A 149 -8.87 -6.33 -14.55
N VAL A 150 -7.58 -6.48 -14.88
CA VAL A 150 -7.04 -7.72 -15.44
C VAL A 150 -7.13 -8.87 -14.44
N ALA A 151 -6.82 -8.62 -13.16
CA ALA A 151 -6.93 -9.64 -12.12
C ALA A 151 -8.38 -10.08 -11.91
N ARG A 152 -9.32 -9.13 -11.89
CA ARG A 152 -10.76 -9.42 -11.78
C ARG A 152 -11.29 -10.25 -12.94
N ALA A 153 -10.79 -10.01 -14.14
CA ALA A 153 -11.17 -10.81 -15.31
C ALA A 153 -10.63 -12.24 -15.23
N LEU A 154 -9.41 -12.42 -14.71
CA LEU A 154 -8.73 -13.72 -14.65
C LEU A 154 -9.14 -14.58 -13.46
N LEU A 155 -9.47 -13.98 -12.30
CA LEU A 155 -9.81 -14.72 -11.09
C LEU A 155 -10.99 -15.67 -11.32
N LYS A 156 -10.85 -16.90 -10.86
CA LYS A 156 -11.78 -18.03 -11.01
C LYS A 156 -11.88 -18.60 -12.43
N ALA A 157 -11.25 -17.99 -13.43
CA ALA A 157 -11.14 -18.58 -14.75
C ALA A 157 -10.27 -19.85 -14.72
N ARG A 158 -10.44 -20.68 -15.71
CA ARG A 158 -9.64 -21.90 -15.90
C ARG A 158 -8.76 -21.79 -17.14
N VAL A 159 -7.70 -22.57 -17.17
CA VAL A 159 -6.85 -22.68 -18.36
C VAL A 159 -7.71 -22.99 -19.59
N GLY A 160 -7.54 -22.22 -20.66
CA GLY A 160 -8.32 -22.33 -21.90
C GLY A 160 -9.58 -21.48 -21.94
N ASP A 161 -9.97 -20.86 -20.84
CA ASP A 161 -11.14 -19.98 -20.82
C ASP A 161 -10.84 -18.67 -21.57
N GLU A 162 -11.88 -18.13 -22.19
CA GLU A 162 -11.92 -16.77 -22.72
C GLU A 162 -12.53 -15.85 -21.65
N VAL A 163 -11.84 -14.77 -21.34
CA VAL A 163 -12.31 -13.80 -20.34
C VAL A 163 -12.46 -12.42 -20.95
N ARG A 164 -13.32 -11.60 -20.36
CA ARG A 164 -13.58 -10.23 -20.80
C ARG A 164 -12.96 -9.24 -19.82
N LEU A 165 -12.07 -8.41 -20.35
CA LEU A 165 -11.45 -7.33 -19.60
C LEU A 165 -12.28 -6.05 -19.74
N ARG A 166 -12.80 -5.57 -18.63
CA ARG A 166 -13.52 -4.30 -18.56
C ARG A 166 -12.59 -3.21 -18.04
N THR A 167 -12.31 -2.23 -18.88
CA THR A 167 -11.52 -1.05 -18.56
C THR A 167 -12.33 0.22 -18.75
N PRO A 168 -11.90 1.38 -18.21
CA PRO A 168 -12.53 2.67 -18.51
C PRO A 168 -12.54 3.01 -20.01
N GLY A 169 -11.63 2.42 -20.80
CA GLY A 169 -11.56 2.59 -22.26
C GLY A 169 -12.44 1.62 -23.06
N GLY A 170 -13.20 0.73 -22.40
CA GLY A 170 -14.06 -0.26 -23.04
C GLY A 170 -13.77 -1.70 -22.63
N GLU A 171 -14.46 -2.64 -23.27
CA GLU A 171 -14.33 -4.08 -23.04
C GLU A 171 -13.33 -4.67 -24.03
N GLN A 172 -12.42 -5.53 -23.54
CA GLN A 172 -11.45 -6.27 -24.33
C GLN A 172 -11.56 -7.77 -24.01
N ILE A 173 -11.27 -8.60 -24.99
CA ILE A 173 -11.25 -10.06 -24.85
C ILE A 173 -9.82 -10.56 -24.88
#